data_048ed005badfb494d02b751eaa70dc02
#
_entry.id   048ed005badfb494d02b751eaa70dc02
#
_cell.length_a   1.000
_cell.length_b   1.000
_cell.length_c   1.000
_cell.angle_alpha   90.00
_cell.angle_beta   90.00
_cell.angle_gamma   90.00
#
_symmetry.space_group_name_H-M   'P 1'
#
loop_
_entity.id
_entity.type
_entity.pdbx_description
1 polymer ?
#
loop_
_entity_poly.entity_id
_entity_poly.type
_entity_poly.pdbx_seq_one_letter_code
_entity_poly.pdbx_strand_id
1 'polypeptide(L)'
;QKMGISLSNSEICQFLLEKNYMDYFSVQQYLAELESAGWLEKTREQNNTRYTLTDDGEEVINYFINRISDEVKNEINVYVHENSRRIRAEYAVTANYFPELNGDYLVKCSLCDDNGATLMEISVSVVSKAQAQQVCRNWRKHVNQYYRDFLTSLATEAPENEAEPTT
;
A
#
# COMPACT_ATOMS: atom_id res chain seq x y z
N GLN A 1 2.65 11.25 8.14
CA GLN A 1 1.50 12.04 8.58
C GLN A 1 0.83 12.78 7.42
N LYS A 2 1.49 13.74 6.72
CA LYS A 2 0.85 14.59 5.69
C LYS A 2 0.31 13.83 4.46
N MET A 3 0.89 12.70 4.13
CA MET A 3 0.42 11.86 3.01
C MET A 3 -0.80 11.01 3.38
N GLY A 4 -0.98 10.65 4.64
CA GLY A 4 -2.05 9.77 5.13
C GLY A 4 -1.97 8.34 4.62
N ILE A 5 -0.83 7.94 4.05
CA ILE A 5 -0.57 6.60 3.51
C ILE A 5 0.83 6.11 3.91
N SER A 6 1.07 4.81 3.81
CA SER A 6 2.40 4.25 4.00
C SER A 6 3.35 4.68 2.88
N LEU A 7 4.60 4.95 3.23
CA LEU A 7 5.64 5.30 2.27
C LEU A 7 6.66 4.17 2.14
N SER A 8 7.14 3.94 0.92
CA SER A 8 8.24 3.00 0.70
C SER A 8 9.56 3.55 1.25
N ASN A 9 10.49 2.64 1.57
CA ASN A 9 11.86 3.01 1.92
C ASN A 9 12.49 3.92 0.85
N SER A 10 12.26 3.60 -0.43
CA SER A 10 12.79 4.36 -1.57
C SER A 10 12.25 5.78 -1.60
N GLU A 11 10.95 6.00 -1.37
CA GLU A 11 10.34 7.34 -1.36
C GLU A 11 10.86 8.20 -0.21
N ILE A 12 11.03 7.60 0.99
CA ILE A 12 11.59 8.30 2.14
C ILE A 12 13.05 8.67 1.87
N CYS A 13 13.86 7.71 1.40
CA CYS A 13 15.26 7.95 1.08
C CYS A 13 15.41 9.00 -0.02
N GLN A 14 14.63 8.92 -1.09
CA GLN A 14 14.69 9.87 -2.20
C GLN A 14 14.53 11.30 -1.70
N PHE A 15 13.48 11.58 -0.93
CA PHE A 15 13.24 12.93 -0.39
C PHE A 15 14.41 13.42 0.48
N LEU A 16 14.85 12.60 1.43
CA LEU A 16 15.85 12.99 2.42
C LEU A 16 17.25 13.19 1.80
N LEU A 17 17.60 12.36 0.80
CA LEU A 17 18.87 12.44 0.09
C LEU A 17 18.88 13.59 -0.93
N GLU A 18 17.82 13.80 -1.70
CA GLU A 18 17.70 14.91 -2.66
C GLU A 18 17.79 16.28 -1.98
N LYS A 19 17.29 16.38 -0.75
CA LYS A 19 17.34 17.59 0.06
C LYS A 19 18.62 17.71 0.91
N ASN A 20 19.52 16.73 0.84
CA ASN A 20 20.75 16.67 1.65
C ASN A 20 20.50 16.77 3.17
N TYR A 21 19.35 16.30 3.66
CA TYR A 21 19.08 16.31 5.09
C TYR A 21 19.94 15.30 5.85
N MET A 22 20.22 14.14 5.24
CA MET A 22 21.08 13.11 5.80
C MET A 22 21.55 12.13 4.71
N ASP A 23 22.55 11.31 5.03
CA ASP A 23 23.02 10.23 4.15
C ASP A 23 22.16 8.98 4.28
N TYR A 24 22.34 8.04 3.33
CA TYR A 24 21.55 6.81 3.27
C TYR A 24 21.63 5.96 4.54
N PHE A 25 22.82 5.83 5.12
CA PHE A 25 23.00 4.98 6.31
C PHE A 25 22.28 5.58 7.53
N SER A 26 22.36 6.89 7.69
CA SER A 26 21.62 7.63 8.71
C SER A 26 20.11 7.46 8.56
N VAL A 27 19.57 7.52 7.33
CA VAL A 27 18.13 7.26 7.07
C VAL A 27 17.75 5.86 7.54
N GLN A 28 18.53 4.83 7.16
CA GLN A 28 18.23 3.44 7.55
C GLN A 28 18.30 3.23 9.06
N GLN A 29 19.28 3.84 9.71
CA GLN A 29 19.42 3.78 11.16
C GLN A 29 18.22 4.40 11.86
N TYR A 30 17.82 5.62 11.50
CA TYR A 30 16.66 6.28 12.11
C TYR A 30 15.35 5.55 11.83
N LEU A 31 15.15 5.00 10.64
CA LEU A 31 13.97 4.18 10.36
C LEU A 31 13.89 2.94 11.26
N ALA A 32 15.03 2.29 11.52
CA ALA A 32 15.09 1.14 12.43
C ALA A 32 14.84 1.56 13.90
N GLU A 33 15.37 2.71 14.32
CA GLU A 33 15.13 3.27 15.66
C GLU A 33 13.65 3.63 15.87
N LEU A 34 13.01 4.28 14.87
CA LEU A 34 11.59 4.65 14.92
C LEU A 34 10.68 3.42 14.94
N GLU A 35 11.03 2.36 14.16
CA GLU A 35 10.35 1.06 14.19
C GLU A 35 10.48 0.41 15.58
N SER A 36 11.69 0.37 16.13
CA SER A 36 11.95 -0.20 17.46
C SER A 36 11.26 0.55 18.59
N ALA A 37 11.07 1.86 18.45
CA ALA A 37 10.31 2.70 19.37
C ALA A 37 8.79 2.55 19.26
N GLY A 38 8.30 1.80 18.25
CA GLY A 38 6.87 1.64 17.98
C GLY A 38 6.20 2.84 17.32
N TRP A 39 6.97 3.82 16.82
CA TRP A 39 6.43 5.01 16.16
C TRP A 39 6.20 4.83 14.67
N LEU A 40 6.83 3.80 14.07
CA LEU A 40 6.59 3.34 12.72
C LEU A 40 6.29 1.85 12.72
N GLU A 41 5.28 1.46 11.97
CA GLU A 41 5.03 0.07 11.59
C GLU A 41 5.66 -0.22 10.24
N LYS A 42 6.39 -1.34 10.16
CA LYS A 42 7.09 -1.77 8.97
C LYS A 42 6.40 -2.98 8.34
N THR A 43 5.96 -2.84 7.11
CA THR A 43 5.41 -3.93 6.30
C THR A 43 6.39 -4.29 5.18
N ARG A 44 6.72 -5.58 5.08
CA ARG A 44 7.54 -6.11 3.98
C ARG A 44 6.65 -6.67 2.89
N GLU A 45 6.72 -6.07 1.73
CA GLU A 45 6.22 -6.61 0.47
C GLU A 45 7.39 -7.19 -0.34
N GLN A 46 7.14 -8.09 -1.30
CA GLN A 46 8.19 -8.89 -1.98
C GLN A 46 9.45 -8.13 -2.40
N ASN A 47 9.32 -6.88 -2.85
CA ASN A 47 10.43 -6.05 -3.32
C ASN A 47 10.48 -4.67 -2.63
N ASN A 48 9.55 -4.36 -1.73
CA ASN A 48 9.46 -3.07 -1.08
C ASN A 48 9.25 -3.23 0.43
N THR A 49 9.93 -2.39 1.17
CA THR A 49 9.63 -2.16 2.59
C THR A 49 8.85 -0.86 2.67
N ARG A 50 7.69 -0.88 3.33
CA ARG A 50 6.86 0.29 3.58
C ARG A 50 6.80 0.61 5.06
N TYR A 51 6.63 1.86 5.37
CA TYR A 51 6.52 2.38 6.72
C TYR A 51 5.22 3.15 6.87
N THR A 52 4.46 2.83 7.92
CA THR A 52 3.24 3.51 8.31
C THR A 52 3.46 4.18 9.65
N LEU A 53 3.00 5.41 9.81
CA LEU A 53 3.04 6.09 11.09
C LEU A 53 2.00 5.46 12.02
N THR A 54 2.40 5.12 13.24
CA THR A 54 1.48 4.63 14.29
C THR A 54 0.80 5.79 15.01
N ASP A 55 -0.24 5.52 15.78
CA ASP A 55 -0.91 6.54 16.61
C ASP A 55 0.08 7.17 17.59
N ASP A 56 0.92 6.37 18.26
CA ASP A 56 1.98 6.85 19.16
C ASP A 56 3.00 7.72 18.40
N GLY A 57 3.36 7.33 17.18
CA GLY A 57 4.24 8.13 16.32
C GLY A 57 3.60 9.47 15.92
N GLU A 58 2.30 9.50 15.72
CA GLU A 58 1.57 10.74 15.43
C GLU A 58 1.53 11.67 16.63
N GLU A 59 1.31 11.16 17.82
CA GLU A 59 1.38 11.94 19.07
C GLU A 59 2.77 12.56 19.27
N VAL A 60 3.83 11.79 19.07
CA VAL A 60 5.22 12.27 19.16
C VAL A 60 5.50 13.39 18.16
N ILE A 61 5.09 13.22 16.88
CA ILE A 61 5.27 14.27 15.88
C ILE A 61 4.51 15.54 16.29
N ASN A 62 3.26 15.41 16.71
CA ASN A 62 2.45 16.57 17.12
C ASN A 62 3.08 17.33 18.30
N TYR A 63 3.73 16.61 19.24
CA TYR A 63 4.45 17.23 20.34
C TYR A 63 5.69 18.01 19.88
N PHE A 64 6.42 17.48 18.91
CA PHE A 64 7.68 18.05 18.45
C PHE A 64 7.57 18.91 17.18
N ILE A 65 6.40 19.05 16.56
CA ILE A 65 6.21 19.74 15.28
C ILE A 65 6.74 21.18 15.28
N ASN A 66 6.69 21.86 16.44
CA ASN A 66 7.16 23.23 16.59
C ASN A 66 8.70 23.35 16.62
N ARG A 67 9.42 22.22 16.76
CA ARG A 67 10.90 22.20 16.67
C ARG A 67 11.41 22.09 15.25
N ILE A 68 10.54 21.75 14.31
CA ILE A 68 10.88 21.69 12.89
C ILE A 68 10.73 23.11 12.31
N SER A 69 11.77 23.60 11.65
CA SER A 69 11.75 24.93 11.05
C SER A 69 10.65 25.04 9.98
N ASP A 70 10.13 26.24 9.80
CA ASP A 70 9.07 26.47 8.81
C ASP A 70 9.58 26.26 7.38
N GLU A 71 10.87 26.45 7.14
CA GLU A 71 11.52 26.13 5.86
C GLU A 71 11.39 24.65 5.53
N VAL A 72 11.80 23.76 6.46
CA VAL A 72 11.68 22.29 6.29
C VAL A 72 10.22 21.86 6.15
N LYS A 73 9.31 22.45 6.94
CA LYS A 73 7.86 22.17 6.81
C LYS A 73 7.34 22.56 5.43
N ASN A 74 7.80 23.69 4.89
CA ASN A 74 7.39 24.15 3.56
C ASN A 74 7.95 23.23 2.46
N GLU A 75 9.21 22.80 2.55
CA GLU A 75 9.80 21.85 1.60
C GLU A 75 9.05 20.51 1.60
N ILE A 76 8.67 20.00 2.78
CA ILE A 76 7.84 18.81 2.89
C ILE A 76 6.47 19.04 2.21
N ASN A 77 5.84 20.20 2.42
CA ASN A 77 4.55 20.52 1.81
C ASN A 77 4.64 20.56 0.28
N VAL A 78 5.67 21.19 -0.27
CA VAL A 78 5.92 21.24 -1.72
C VAL A 78 6.10 19.81 -2.27
N TYR A 79 6.97 19.03 -1.65
CA TYR A 79 7.21 17.63 -2.06
C TYR A 79 5.93 16.79 -2.04
N VAL A 80 5.15 16.89 -0.96
CA VAL A 80 3.86 16.19 -0.83
C VAL A 80 2.91 16.62 -1.94
N HIS A 81 2.80 17.95 -2.22
CA HIS A 81 1.93 18.45 -3.27
C HIS A 81 2.32 17.93 -4.66
N GLU A 82 3.60 17.91 -4.98
CA GLU A 82 4.11 17.48 -6.28
C GLU A 82 4.04 15.95 -6.48
N ASN A 83 4.25 15.18 -5.42
CA ASN A 83 4.41 13.72 -5.53
C ASN A 83 3.20 12.92 -5.04
N SER A 84 2.25 13.53 -4.31
CA SER A 84 1.15 12.79 -3.68
C SER A 84 0.31 11.98 -4.67
N ARG A 85 0.01 12.53 -5.85
CA ARG A 85 -0.75 11.81 -6.89
C ARG A 85 -0.01 10.56 -7.37
N ARG A 86 1.29 10.66 -7.64
CA ARG A 86 2.12 9.52 -8.09
C ARG A 86 2.22 8.46 -7.01
N ILE A 87 2.57 8.87 -5.78
CA ILE A 87 2.73 7.96 -4.66
C ILE A 87 1.40 7.25 -4.33
N ARG A 88 0.29 7.99 -4.32
CA ARG A 88 -1.05 7.41 -4.09
C ARG A 88 -1.45 6.45 -5.21
N ALA A 89 -1.16 6.75 -6.47
CA ALA A 89 -1.44 5.86 -7.58
C ALA A 89 -0.64 4.54 -7.49
N GLU A 90 0.60 4.58 -7.03
CA GLU A 90 1.41 3.38 -6.79
C GLU A 90 0.88 2.56 -5.60
N TYR A 91 0.28 3.22 -4.60
CA TYR A 91 -0.34 2.57 -3.45
C TYR A 91 -1.74 2.05 -3.75
N ALA A 92 -2.48 2.73 -4.63
CA ALA A 92 -3.88 2.42 -4.92
C ALA A 92 -4.08 1.01 -5.50
N VAL A 93 -3.07 0.45 -6.19
CA VAL A 93 -3.16 -0.88 -6.80
C VAL A 93 -1.96 -1.72 -6.39
N THR A 94 -2.17 -2.64 -5.48
CA THR A 94 -1.12 -3.59 -5.06
C THR A 94 -1.46 -5.02 -5.48
N ALA A 95 -0.44 -5.82 -5.73
CA ALA A 95 -0.57 -7.25 -5.99
C ALA A 95 0.75 -7.95 -5.65
N ASN A 96 0.72 -8.81 -4.65
CA ASN A 96 1.87 -9.53 -4.13
C ASN A 96 1.55 -11.01 -4.06
N TYR A 97 2.57 -11.87 -4.12
CA TYR A 97 2.40 -13.31 -3.93
C TYR A 97 3.43 -13.85 -2.93
N PHE A 98 3.01 -14.85 -2.16
CA PHE A 98 3.79 -15.44 -1.09
C PHE A 98 3.79 -16.97 -1.26
N PRO A 99 4.93 -17.66 -1.11
CA PRO A 99 4.95 -19.11 -1.11
C PRO A 99 4.25 -19.64 0.15
N GLU A 100 3.46 -20.70 -0.01
CA GLU A 100 2.82 -21.44 1.08
C GLU A 100 3.56 -22.73 1.38
N LEU A 101 3.35 -23.29 2.56
CA LEU A 101 4.04 -24.50 3.03
C LEU A 101 3.72 -25.75 2.19
N ASN A 102 2.56 -25.78 1.53
CA ASN A 102 2.11 -26.85 0.64
C ASN A 102 2.72 -26.80 -0.76
N GLY A 103 3.54 -25.79 -1.06
CA GLY A 103 4.14 -25.57 -2.37
C GLY A 103 3.33 -24.66 -3.30
N ASP A 104 2.12 -24.25 -2.91
CA ASP A 104 1.28 -23.28 -3.60
C ASP A 104 1.74 -21.85 -3.34
N TYR A 105 1.04 -20.91 -3.94
CA TYR A 105 1.30 -19.49 -3.79
C TYR A 105 0.02 -18.73 -3.47
N LEU A 106 0.00 -18.02 -2.33
CA LEU A 106 -1.07 -17.08 -1.99
C LEU A 106 -0.81 -15.76 -2.71
N VAL A 107 -1.74 -15.33 -3.53
CA VAL A 107 -1.71 -14.00 -4.17
C VAL A 107 -2.67 -13.09 -3.43
N LYS A 108 -2.16 -11.95 -2.95
CA LYS A 108 -2.96 -10.88 -2.34
C LYS A 108 -2.97 -9.67 -3.25
N CYS A 109 -4.15 -9.21 -3.59
CA CYS A 109 -4.39 -8.07 -4.47
C CYS A 109 -5.31 -7.08 -3.79
N SER A 110 -4.99 -5.79 -3.86
CA SER A 110 -5.79 -4.72 -3.26
C SER A 110 -5.95 -3.55 -4.22
N LEU A 111 -7.12 -2.93 -4.16
CA LEU A 111 -7.46 -1.66 -4.79
C LEU A 111 -7.95 -0.71 -3.70
N CYS A 112 -7.30 0.46 -3.60
CA CYS A 112 -7.69 1.53 -2.68
C CYS A 112 -8.13 2.77 -3.45
N ASP A 113 -8.93 3.62 -2.80
CA ASP A 113 -9.26 4.94 -3.32
C ASP A 113 -8.13 5.96 -3.10
N ASP A 114 -8.36 7.19 -3.56
CA ASP A 114 -7.39 8.29 -3.41
C ASP A 114 -7.12 8.69 -1.95
N ASN A 115 -7.96 8.27 -1.02
CA ASN A 115 -7.81 8.52 0.42
C ASN A 115 -7.13 7.34 1.15
N GLY A 116 -6.86 6.23 0.44
CA GLY A 116 -6.27 5.02 0.99
C GLY A 116 -7.29 4.03 1.56
N ALA A 117 -8.60 4.29 1.43
CA ALA A 117 -9.63 3.33 1.83
C ALA A 117 -9.68 2.16 0.83
N THR A 118 -9.73 0.93 1.35
CA THR A 118 -9.80 -0.28 0.53
C THR A 118 -11.16 -0.37 -0.16
N LEU A 119 -11.16 -0.35 -1.49
CA LEU A 119 -12.34 -0.57 -2.32
C LEU A 119 -12.57 -2.06 -2.61
N MET A 120 -11.49 -2.81 -2.82
CA MET A 120 -11.54 -4.24 -3.12
C MET A 120 -10.25 -4.90 -2.67
N GLU A 121 -10.38 -6.04 -1.99
CA GLU A 121 -9.26 -6.91 -1.66
C GLU A 121 -9.62 -8.35 -2.01
N ILE A 122 -8.69 -9.06 -2.64
CA ILE A 122 -8.83 -10.48 -2.94
C ILE A 122 -7.58 -11.24 -2.52
N SER A 123 -7.79 -12.46 -2.02
CA SER A 123 -6.74 -13.43 -1.73
C SER A 123 -7.04 -14.70 -2.50
N VAL A 124 -6.10 -15.18 -3.33
CA VAL A 124 -6.27 -16.34 -4.20
C VAL A 124 -5.08 -17.26 -4.05
N SER A 125 -5.32 -18.54 -3.80
CA SER A 125 -4.27 -19.56 -3.85
C SER A 125 -4.13 -20.10 -5.27
N VAL A 126 -2.89 -20.23 -5.75
CA VAL A 126 -2.55 -20.74 -7.09
C VAL A 126 -1.40 -21.73 -7.00
N VAL A 127 -1.41 -22.74 -7.88
CA VAL A 127 -0.51 -23.90 -7.80
C VAL A 127 0.92 -23.65 -8.31
N SER A 128 1.21 -22.45 -8.87
CA SER A 128 2.54 -22.18 -9.38
C SER A 128 2.94 -20.70 -9.31
N LYS A 129 4.25 -20.47 -9.19
CA LYS A 129 4.83 -19.12 -9.23
C LYS A 129 4.50 -18.38 -10.53
N ALA A 130 4.45 -19.07 -11.65
CA ALA A 130 4.12 -18.49 -12.95
C ALA A 130 2.67 -17.95 -12.97
N GLN A 131 1.71 -18.71 -12.43
CA GLN A 131 0.32 -18.26 -12.27
C GLN A 131 0.24 -17.08 -11.31
N ALA A 132 0.92 -17.13 -10.16
CA ALA A 132 0.94 -16.03 -9.20
C ALA A 132 1.43 -14.73 -9.84
N GLN A 133 2.53 -14.80 -10.59
CA GLN A 133 3.05 -13.65 -11.34
C GLN A 133 2.07 -13.14 -12.40
N GLN A 134 1.36 -14.05 -13.10
CA GLN A 134 0.37 -13.67 -14.11
C GLN A 134 -0.83 -12.97 -13.46
N VAL A 135 -1.35 -13.48 -12.33
CA VAL A 135 -2.43 -12.84 -11.58
C VAL A 135 -2.01 -11.43 -11.16
N CYS A 136 -0.81 -11.26 -10.58
CA CYS A 136 -0.31 -9.95 -10.19
C CYS A 136 -0.20 -8.97 -11.37
N ARG A 137 0.28 -9.42 -12.55
CA ARG A 137 0.37 -8.57 -13.75
C ARG A 137 -1.01 -8.17 -14.25
N ASN A 138 -1.93 -9.11 -14.33
CA ASN A 138 -3.29 -8.86 -14.82
C ASN A 138 -4.06 -7.94 -13.88
N TRP A 139 -3.91 -8.14 -12.56
CA TRP A 139 -4.51 -7.25 -11.57
C TRP A 139 -4.08 -5.81 -11.79
N ARG A 140 -2.78 -5.53 -11.79
CA ARG A 140 -2.27 -4.17 -11.98
C ARG A 140 -2.75 -3.53 -13.27
N LYS A 141 -2.98 -4.32 -14.32
CA LYS A 141 -3.40 -3.83 -15.63
C LYS A 141 -4.90 -3.61 -15.75
N HIS A 142 -5.72 -4.43 -15.10
CA HIS A 142 -7.15 -4.50 -15.38
C HIS A 142 -8.03 -4.32 -14.13
N VAL A 143 -7.50 -3.97 -12.97
CA VAL A 143 -8.24 -3.92 -11.71
C VAL A 143 -9.50 -3.08 -11.77
N ASN A 144 -9.48 -1.93 -12.43
CA ASN A 144 -10.66 -1.07 -12.55
C ASN A 144 -11.80 -1.72 -13.35
N GLN A 145 -11.47 -2.60 -14.31
CA GLN A 145 -12.45 -3.41 -15.00
C GLN A 145 -13.00 -4.50 -14.08
N TYR A 146 -12.12 -5.25 -13.41
CA TYR A 146 -12.51 -6.30 -12.46
C TYR A 146 -13.42 -5.75 -11.36
N TYR A 147 -13.10 -4.57 -10.81
CA TYR A 147 -13.92 -3.92 -9.79
C TYR A 147 -15.33 -3.60 -10.30
N ARG A 148 -15.46 -3.02 -11.51
CA ARG A 148 -16.76 -2.73 -12.11
C ARG A 148 -17.56 -3.99 -12.40
N ASP A 149 -16.92 -5.00 -13.02
CA ASP A 149 -17.56 -6.25 -13.39
C ASP A 149 -18.05 -7.00 -12.13
N PHE A 150 -17.24 -7.00 -11.07
CA PHE A 150 -17.59 -7.59 -9.78
C PHE A 150 -18.79 -6.90 -9.13
N LEU A 151 -18.79 -5.56 -9.07
CA LEU A 151 -19.92 -4.80 -8.54
C LEU A 151 -21.19 -5.04 -9.37
N THR A 152 -21.06 -5.06 -10.68
CA THR A 152 -22.21 -5.37 -11.58
C THR A 152 -22.76 -6.75 -11.31
N SER A 153 -21.89 -7.76 -11.15
CA SER A 153 -22.30 -9.13 -10.85
C SER A 153 -22.98 -9.27 -9.49
N LEU A 154 -22.54 -8.52 -8.48
CA LEU A 154 -23.17 -8.51 -7.16
C LEU A 154 -24.50 -7.76 -7.11
N ALA A 155 -24.65 -6.74 -7.96
CA ALA A 155 -25.87 -5.93 -8.03
C ALA A 155 -26.96 -6.55 -8.92
N THR A 156 -26.62 -7.55 -9.74
CA THR A 156 -27.58 -8.27 -10.59
C THR A 156 -28.14 -9.45 -9.80
N GLU A 157 -29.46 -9.50 -9.62
CA GLU A 157 -30.13 -10.65 -9.02
C GLU A 157 -29.81 -11.90 -9.85
N ALA A 158 -29.35 -12.96 -9.20
CA ALA A 158 -29.20 -14.25 -9.86
C ALA A 158 -30.59 -14.71 -10.37
N PRO A 159 -30.72 -15.23 -11.60
CA PRO A 159 -32.00 -15.79 -12.05
C PRO A 159 -32.43 -16.87 -11.04
N GLU A 160 -33.64 -16.72 -10.48
CA GLU A 160 -34.24 -17.75 -9.63
C GLU A 160 -34.19 -19.06 -10.40
N ASN A 161 -33.49 -20.04 -9.85
CA ASN A 161 -33.51 -21.41 -10.36
C ASN A 161 -34.94 -21.93 -10.17
N GLU A 162 -35.74 -21.88 -11.23
CA GLU A 162 -37.01 -22.57 -11.24
C GLU A 162 -36.74 -24.05 -10.90
N ALA A 163 -37.09 -24.42 -9.70
CA ALA A 163 -37.08 -25.81 -9.27
C ALA A 163 -38.01 -26.58 -10.22
N GLU A 164 -37.46 -27.51 -11.01
CA GLU A 164 -38.26 -28.43 -11.80
C GLU A 164 -39.24 -29.15 -10.87
N PRO A 165 -40.53 -29.17 -11.22
CA PRO A 165 -41.49 -29.98 -10.44
C PRO A 165 -41.20 -31.47 -10.69
N THR A 166 -40.76 -32.14 -9.63
CA THR A 166 -40.70 -33.60 -9.59
C THR A 166 -42.11 -34.16 -9.80
N THR A 167 -42.28 -34.81 -10.92
CA THR A 167 -43.45 -35.71 -11.21
C THR A 167 -43.14 -37.10 -10.72
#